data_83b3350fe455b7df3b18e2c72b547a30
#
_entry.id   83b3350fe455b7df3b18e2c72b547a30
#
_cell.length_a   1.000
_cell.length_b   1.000
_cell.length_c   1.000
_cell.angle_alpha   90.00
_cell.angle_beta   90.00
_cell.angle_gamma   90.00
#
_symmetry.space_group_name_H-M   'P 1'
#
loop_
_entity.id
_entity.type
_entity.pdbx_description
1 polymer ?
#
loop_
_entity_poly.entity_id
_entity_poly.type
_entity_poly.pdbx_seq_one_letter_code
_entity_poly.pdbx_strand_id
1 'polypeptide(L)'
;MPPEDVGGIPGYEEILAALDGRIEPGEAEWMAERLAWLTAGFDPSVFDLDEVNRALQEGPMPDLEEWHPGISDLMVRDRSLGASGLTSLVKQALREGADLDNAVVESATLRYRVLLRTIGRGLDLTAAGYLPPAVVDSLCRELDLGAEWVGKGNREHLTLPVLTLRESATALGLVRKARGRLTVTKAGLALVDDPWRLLDHVRARLPLGRDFERDAGLLGLLYAAAGKDLWQSRAEAAAIASSLGWSSSGGLDHAVSYSARLTLDVLGHLTGRRESQAPRAAIARALLMSKATDLPLEPRTDLPRPVDLT
;
A
#
# COMPACT_ATOMS: atom_id res chain seq x y z
N MET A 1 -16.91 5.64 20.76
CA MET A 1 -17.15 7.09 20.59
C MET A 1 -18.64 7.35 20.48
N PRO A 2 -19.19 8.44 21.06
CA PRO A 2 -20.55 8.85 20.74
C PRO A 2 -20.64 9.04 19.22
N PRO A 3 -21.77 8.64 18.60
CA PRO A 3 -21.93 8.83 17.16
C PRO A 3 -21.87 10.32 16.83
N GLU A 4 -21.16 10.66 15.78
CA GLU A 4 -21.14 12.01 15.25
C GLU A 4 -22.54 12.36 14.74
N ASP A 5 -22.94 13.63 14.89
CA ASP A 5 -24.21 14.14 14.37
C ASP A 5 -25.50 13.69 15.11
N VAL A 6 -25.40 13.48 16.41
CA VAL A 6 -26.59 13.17 17.25
C VAL A 6 -27.39 14.40 17.67
N GLY A 7 -27.11 15.59 17.14
CA GLY A 7 -27.79 16.83 17.53
C GLY A 7 -27.20 17.49 18.77
N GLY A 8 -25.91 17.28 19.02
CA GLY A 8 -25.20 17.82 20.18
C GLY A 8 -25.57 17.17 21.50
N ILE A 9 -25.30 17.86 22.63
CA ILE A 9 -25.53 17.36 23.98
C ILE A 9 -27.02 16.98 24.20
N PRO A 10 -28.00 17.81 23.82
CA PRO A 10 -29.42 17.43 24.01
C PRO A 10 -29.80 16.16 23.27
N GLY A 11 -29.38 16.02 22.01
CA GLY A 11 -29.68 14.81 21.22
C GLY A 11 -28.99 13.55 21.74
N TYR A 12 -27.81 13.70 22.34
CA TYR A 12 -27.13 12.60 23.02
C TYR A 12 -27.86 12.18 24.31
N GLU A 13 -28.34 13.13 25.11
CA GLU A 13 -29.13 12.86 26.31
C GLU A 13 -30.46 12.14 25.99
N GLU A 14 -31.11 12.49 24.86
CA GLU A 14 -32.27 11.78 24.35
C GLU A 14 -31.95 10.33 23.99
N ILE A 15 -30.85 10.08 23.33
CA ILE A 15 -30.39 8.73 23.01
C ILE A 15 -30.10 7.92 24.28
N LEU A 16 -29.44 8.49 25.28
CA LEU A 16 -29.21 7.84 26.57
C LEU A 16 -30.50 7.50 27.27
N ALA A 17 -31.47 8.43 27.28
CA ALA A 17 -32.80 8.20 27.86
C ALA A 17 -33.53 7.06 27.15
N ALA A 18 -33.40 6.97 25.83
CA ALA A 18 -33.99 5.92 25.03
C ALA A 18 -33.37 4.53 25.28
N LEU A 19 -32.06 4.46 25.41
CA LEU A 19 -31.35 3.23 25.75
C LEU A 19 -31.67 2.72 27.14
N ASP A 20 -31.98 3.64 28.08
CA ASP A 20 -32.50 3.32 29.44
C ASP A 20 -33.99 2.98 29.46
N GLY A 21 -34.65 2.94 28.31
CA GLY A 21 -36.08 2.65 28.21
C GLY A 21 -37.01 3.80 28.67
N ARG A 22 -36.48 5.01 28.79
CA ARG A 22 -37.21 6.23 29.19
C ARG A 22 -37.63 7.02 27.95
N ILE A 23 -38.55 6.46 27.14
CA ILE A 23 -39.09 7.10 25.93
C ILE A 23 -40.53 7.52 26.22
N GLU A 24 -40.93 8.74 25.86
CA GLU A 24 -42.29 9.21 25.97
C GLU A 24 -43.21 8.52 24.94
N PRO A 25 -44.50 8.22 25.31
CA PRO A 25 -45.45 7.57 24.41
C PRO A 25 -45.84 8.50 23.25
N GLY A 26 -45.20 8.52 22.19
CA GLY A 26 -45.39 9.37 21.00
C GLY A 26 -44.10 9.63 20.25
N GLU A 27 -42.97 9.36 20.88
CA GLU A 27 -41.65 9.53 20.29
C GLU A 27 -41.00 8.21 19.87
N ALA A 28 -41.68 7.10 20.14
CA ALA A 28 -41.11 5.75 19.98
C ALA A 28 -40.71 5.41 18.53
N GLU A 29 -41.45 5.92 17.54
CA GLU A 29 -41.24 5.57 16.12
C GLU A 29 -40.01 6.27 15.54
N TRP A 30 -39.88 7.58 15.75
CA TRP A 30 -38.71 8.32 15.29
C TRP A 30 -37.44 7.99 16.10
N MET A 31 -37.59 7.66 17.39
CA MET A 31 -36.51 7.22 18.23
C MET A 31 -36.00 5.82 17.82
N ALA A 32 -36.91 4.93 17.40
CA ALA A 32 -36.52 3.61 16.86
C ALA A 32 -35.68 3.73 15.58
N GLU A 33 -36.04 4.65 14.67
CA GLU A 33 -35.21 4.97 13.49
C GLU A 33 -33.82 5.50 13.89
N ARG A 34 -33.79 6.39 14.88
CA ARG A 34 -32.54 7.01 15.37
C ARG A 34 -31.65 6.00 16.10
N LEU A 35 -32.25 5.08 16.88
CA LEU A 35 -31.52 3.98 17.52
C LEU A 35 -31.03 2.93 16.51
N ALA A 36 -31.79 2.69 15.44
CA ALA A 36 -31.37 1.81 14.34
C ALA A 36 -30.15 2.36 13.59
N TRP A 37 -29.94 3.67 13.62
CA TRP A 37 -28.76 4.33 13.07
C TRP A 37 -27.52 4.24 13.98
N LEU A 38 -27.70 3.96 15.28
CA LEU A 38 -26.59 3.67 16.17
C LEU A 38 -25.94 2.37 15.74
N THR A 39 -24.62 2.40 15.65
CA THR A 39 -23.82 1.22 15.33
C THR A 39 -24.12 0.07 16.29
N ALA A 40 -24.31 -1.12 15.75
CA ALA A 40 -24.47 -2.32 16.55
C ALA A 40 -23.28 -2.46 17.52
N GLY A 41 -23.58 -2.47 18.84
CA GLY A 41 -22.57 -2.54 19.90
C GLY A 41 -22.19 -1.19 20.53
N PHE A 42 -22.91 -0.09 20.22
CA PHE A 42 -22.74 1.16 20.96
C PHE A 42 -23.20 0.97 22.41
N ASP A 43 -22.25 1.06 23.35
CA ASP A 43 -22.50 1.08 24.78
C ASP A 43 -22.06 2.45 25.33
N PRO A 44 -23.02 3.30 25.78
CA PRO A 44 -22.69 4.63 26.28
C PRO A 44 -21.91 4.61 27.59
N SER A 45 -21.88 3.48 28.31
CA SER A 45 -21.12 3.33 29.55
C SER A 45 -19.64 2.98 29.29
N VAL A 46 -19.30 2.56 28.07
CA VAL A 46 -17.94 2.22 27.67
C VAL A 46 -17.28 3.45 27.06
N PHE A 47 -16.44 4.11 27.82
CA PHE A 47 -15.58 5.17 27.37
C PHE A 47 -14.13 4.65 27.31
N ASP A 48 -13.64 4.35 26.11
CA ASP A 48 -12.26 3.95 25.91
C ASP A 48 -11.36 5.20 25.88
N LEU A 49 -10.82 5.55 27.05
CA LEU A 49 -9.93 6.70 27.23
C LEU A 49 -8.66 6.56 26.37
N ASP A 50 -8.15 5.35 26.18
CA ASP A 50 -6.96 5.09 25.40
C ASP A 50 -7.23 5.29 23.90
N GLU A 51 -8.41 4.91 23.42
CA GLU A 51 -8.84 5.17 22.04
C GLU A 51 -8.98 6.67 21.78
N VAL A 52 -9.65 7.40 22.68
CA VAL A 52 -9.82 8.87 22.56
C VAL A 52 -8.46 9.58 22.61
N ASN A 53 -7.60 9.22 23.55
CA ASN A 53 -6.26 9.81 23.65
C ASN A 53 -5.42 9.50 22.40
N ARG A 54 -5.52 8.30 21.85
CA ARG A 54 -4.86 7.92 20.59
C ARG A 54 -5.38 8.77 19.44
N ALA A 55 -6.70 8.92 19.29
CA ALA A 55 -7.31 9.73 18.24
C ALA A 55 -6.87 11.21 18.32
N LEU A 56 -6.78 11.77 19.53
CA LEU A 56 -6.29 13.12 19.76
C LEU A 56 -4.79 13.28 19.43
N GLN A 57 -3.97 12.28 19.75
CA GLN A 57 -2.54 12.26 19.44
C GLN A 57 -2.25 12.07 17.95
N GLU A 58 -3.09 11.34 17.24
CA GLU A 58 -2.96 11.12 15.80
C GLU A 58 -3.28 12.36 14.96
N GLY A 59 -4.01 13.33 15.54
CA GLY A 59 -4.39 14.57 14.87
C GLY A 59 -5.50 14.38 13.81
N PRO A 60 -5.81 15.42 13.03
CA PRO A 60 -6.85 15.38 12.00
C PRO A 60 -6.46 14.44 10.85
N MET A 61 -7.48 14.03 10.08
CA MET A 61 -7.25 13.33 8.82
C MET A 61 -6.52 14.26 7.84
N PRO A 62 -5.46 13.79 7.17
CA PRO A 62 -4.82 14.56 6.10
C PRO A 62 -5.78 14.74 4.92
N ASP A 63 -5.55 15.78 4.10
CA ASP A 63 -6.28 15.95 2.86
C ASP A 63 -5.95 14.81 1.90
N LEU A 64 -6.93 13.94 1.63
CA LEU A 64 -6.72 12.76 0.80
C LEU A 64 -6.67 13.08 -0.70
N GLU A 65 -7.01 14.30 -1.14
CA GLU A 65 -6.91 14.70 -2.56
C GLU A 65 -5.45 14.76 -3.04
N GLU A 66 -4.52 15.02 -2.11
CA GLU A 66 -3.08 15.03 -2.40
C GLU A 66 -2.47 13.62 -2.54
N TRP A 67 -3.22 12.57 -2.21
CA TRP A 67 -2.72 11.20 -2.11
C TRP A 67 -3.36 10.26 -3.13
N HIS A 68 -2.79 9.08 -3.24
CA HIS A 68 -3.26 8.05 -4.18
C HIS A 68 -4.76 7.76 -3.99
N PRO A 69 -5.60 7.86 -5.04
CA PRO A 69 -7.06 7.77 -4.92
C PRO A 69 -7.55 6.44 -4.34
N GLY A 70 -6.76 5.37 -4.43
CA GLY A 70 -7.05 4.11 -3.77
C GLY A 70 -7.13 4.21 -2.24
N ILE A 71 -6.51 5.22 -1.61
CA ILE A 71 -6.62 5.43 -0.16
C ILE A 71 -8.05 5.84 0.19
N SER A 72 -8.62 6.81 -0.53
CA SER A 72 -10.02 7.19 -0.36
C SER A 72 -10.97 6.01 -0.63
N ASP A 73 -10.69 5.19 -1.66
CA ASP A 73 -11.47 3.98 -1.95
C ASP A 73 -11.41 2.96 -0.79
N LEU A 74 -10.23 2.72 -0.20
CA LEU A 74 -10.12 1.87 1.00
C LEU A 74 -10.94 2.42 2.16
N MET A 75 -10.83 3.74 2.43
CA MET A 75 -11.57 4.39 3.52
C MET A 75 -13.08 4.28 3.35
N VAL A 76 -13.60 4.48 2.13
CA VAL A 76 -15.04 4.33 1.83
C VAL A 76 -15.52 2.89 1.97
N ARG A 77 -14.66 1.91 1.63
CA ARG A 77 -15.01 0.47 1.73
C ARG A 77 -14.83 -0.12 3.12
N ASP A 78 -14.14 0.58 4.04
CA ASP A 78 -13.94 0.09 5.40
C ASP A 78 -15.27 0.03 6.17
N ARG A 79 -15.77 -1.19 6.38
CA ARG A 79 -17.05 -1.45 7.06
C ARG A 79 -16.93 -1.52 8.58
N SER A 80 -15.73 -1.34 9.11
CA SER A 80 -15.49 -1.47 10.55
C SER A 80 -15.83 -0.23 11.36
N LEU A 81 -16.22 0.88 10.69
CA LEU A 81 -16.45 2.18 11.31
C LEU A 81 -15.25 2.68 12.14
N GLY A 82 -14.05 2.39 11.62
CA GLY A 82 -12.79 2.77 12.28
C GLY A 82 -12.18 1.69 13.17
N ALA A 83 -12.91 0.62 13.51
CA ALA A 83 -12.39 -0.45 14.38
C ALA A 83 -11.29 -1.31 13.73
N SER A 84 -11.14 -1.27 12.38
CA SER A 84 -10.07 -2.00 11.67
C SER A 84 -8.66 -1.45 11.92
N GLY A 85 -8.55 -0.20 12.39
CA GLY A 85 -7.29 0.52 12.48
C GLY A 85 -6.82 1.18 11.17
N LEU A 86 -7.59 1.10 10.07
CA LEU A 86 -7.24 1.72 8.79
C LEU A 86 -7.08 3.24 8.91
N THR A 87 -8.02 3.91 9.58
CA THR A 87 -7.96 5.35 9.83
C THR A 87 -6.68 5.77 10.54
N SER A 88 -6.31 5.06 11.59
CA SER A 88 -5.06 5.30 12.34
C SER A 88 -3.83 5.07 11.46
N LEU A 89 -3.81 3.99 10.68
CA LEU A 89 -2.73 3.69 9.74
C LEU A 89 -2.56 4.82 8.71
N VAL A 90 -3.65 5.30 8.09
CA VAL A 90 -3.62 6.39 7.10
C VAL A 90 -3.09 7.68 7.74
N LYS A 91 -3.59 8.07 8.91
CA LYS A 91 -3.09 9.25 9.65
C LYS A 91 -1.60 9.15 9.95
N GLN A 92 -1.12 7.99 10.41
CA GLN A 92 0.30 7.78 10.69
C GLN A 92 1.16 7.81 9.43
N ALA A 93 0.70 7.14 8.36
CA ALA A 93 1.41 7.05 7.09
C ALA A 93 1.60 8.42 6.43
N LEU A 94 0.57 9.27 6.48
CA LEU A 94 0.50 10.53 5.74
C LEU A 94 0.75 11.78 6.61
N ARG A 95 1.17 11.59 7.86
CA ARG A 95 1.42 12.71 8.82
C ARG A 95 2.49 13.68 8.34
N GLU A 96 3.51 13.16 7.68
CA GLU A 96 4.63 13.94 7.17
C GLU A 96 4.52 14.05 5.66
N GLY A 97 5.04 15.14 5.10
CA GLY A 97 5.17 15.31 3.65
C GLY A 97 6.11 14.27 3.02
N ALA A 98 6.14 14.25 1.71
CA ALA A 98 6.95 13.34 0.92
C ALA A 98 8.05 14.09 0.14
N ASP A 99 8.66 15.08 0.77
CA ASP A 99 9.73 15.85 0.15
C ASP A 99 10.98 14.99 -0.02
N LEU A 100 11.39 14.80 -1.27
CA LEU A 100 12.60 14.09 -1.64
C LEU A 100 13.56 15.06 -2.34
N ASP A 101 14.82 15.00 -1.99
CA ASP A 101 15.86 15.71 -2.71
C ASP A 101 16.40 14.91 -3.90
N ASN A 102 17.17 15.57 -4.76
CA ASN A 102 17.74 14.94 -5.96
C ASN A 102 18.64 13.73 -5.62
N ALA A 103 19.40 13.79 -4.54
CA ALA A 103 20.33 12.72 -4.17
C ALA A 103 19.56 11.45 -3.75
N VAL A 104 18.48 11.63 -2.99
CA VAL A 104 17.58 10.52 -2.60
C VAL A 104 16.93 9.90 -3.83
N VAL A 105 16.42 10.70 -4.78
CA VAL A 105 15.75 10.18 -5.99
C VAL A 105 16.73 9.49 -6.92
N GLU A 106 17.95 10.03 -7.06
CA GLU A 106 19.01 9.38 -7.83
C GLU A 106 19.42 8.02 -7.25
N SER A 107 19.60 7.96 -5.93
CA SER A 107 19.89 6.70 -5.23
C SER A 107 18.73 5.71 -5.35
N ALA A 108 17.50 6.15 -5.12
CA ALA A 108 16.33 5.30 -5.17
C ALA A 108 16.12 4.65 -6.56
N THR A 109 16.36 5.39 -7.63
CA THR A 109 16.16 4.87 -8.99
C THR A 109 17.35 4.13 -9.58
N LEU A 110 18.50 4.12 -8.89
CA LEU A 110 19.77 3.59 -9.39
C LEU A 110 19.67 2.14 -9.88
N ARG A 111 19.03 1.26 -9.11
CA ARG A 111 18.92 -0.18 -9.45
C ARG A 111 18.21 -0.41 -10.78
N TYR A 112 17.09 0.29 -11.00
CA TYR A 112 16.37 0.20 -12.27
C TYR A 112 17.19 0.80 -13.43
N ARG A 113 17.84 1.93 -13.23
CA ARG A 113 18.67 2.59 -14.25
C ARG A 113 19.86 1.71 -14.66
N VAL A 114 20.53 1.08 -13.69
CA VAL A 114 21.61 0.12 -13.95
C VAL A 114 21.08 -1.09 -14.73
N LEU A 115 19.97 -1.68 -14.31
CA LEU A 115 19.35 -2.79 -15.04
C LEU A 115 19.02 -2.41 -16.49
N LEU A 116 18.41 -1.24 -16.72
CA LEU A 116 18.04 -0.77 -18.05
C LEU A 116 19.27 -0.55 -18.95
N ARG A 117 20.36 0.04 -18.40
CA ARG A 117 21.63 0.23 -19.13
C ARG A 117 22.28 -1.11 -19.46
N THR A 118 22.29 -2.06 -18.52
CA THR A 118 22.85 -3.40 -18.72
C THR A 118 22.10 -4.17 -19.81
N ILE A 119 20.78 -4.06 -19.90
CA ILE A 119 19.98 -4.69 -20.96
C ILE A 119 20.20 -3.97 -22.30
N GLY A 120 20.29 -2.65 -22.29
CA GLY A 120 20.56 -1.82 -23.46
C GLY A 120 19.65 -2.13 -24.64
N ARG A 121 20.23 -2.43 -25.82
CA ARG A 121 19.49 -2.78 -27.05
C ARG A 121 18.86 -4.16 -27.02
N GLY A 122 19.05 -4.94 -25.97
CA GLY A 122 18.49 -6.26 -25.77
C GLY A 122 19.53 -7.30 -25.42
N LEU A 123 19.12 -8.23 -24.58
CA LEU A 123 19.93 -9.28 -24.00
C LEU A 123 19.29 -10.64 -24.25
N ASP A 124 20.06 -11.59 -24.77
CA ASP A 124 19.59 -12.95 -24.96
C ASP A 124 19.54 -13.66 -23.60
N LEU A 125 18.39 -14.28 -23.32
CA LEU A 125 18.18 -15.08 -22.12
C LEU A 125 18.72 -16.50 -22.31
N THR A 126 19.04 -17.17 -21.22
CA THR A 126 19.37 -18.60 -21.25
C THR A 126 18.19 -19.41 -21.79
N ALA A 127 18.40 -20.66 -22.15
CA ALA A 127 17.34 -21.57 -22.60
C ALA A 127 16.20 -21.71 -21.57
N ALA A 128 16.49 -21.59 -20.27
CA ALA A 128 15.52 -21.57 -19.19
C ALA A 128 14.84 -20.20 -18.99
N GLY A 129 15.23 -19.17 -19.77
CA GLY A 129 14.63 -17.84 -19.74
C GLY A 129 15.11 -16.92 -18.62
N TYR A 130 16.29 -17.19 -18.07
CA TYR A 130 16.97 -16.36 -17.06
C TYR A 130 18.06 -15.49 -17.71
N LEU A 131 18.51 -14.47 -16.97
CA LEU A 131 19.68 -13.69 -17.35
C LEU A 131 20.93 -14.59 -17.40
N PRO A 132 21.86 -14.35 -18.37
CA PRO A 132 23.13 -15.06 -18.41
C PRO A 132 23.94 -14.85 -17.12
N PRO A 133 24.72 -15.85 -16.66
CA PRO A 133 25.51 -15.78 -15.45
C PRO A 133 26.44 -14.56 -15.35
N ALA A 134 27.08 -14.19 -16.44
CA ALA A 134 27.99 -13.04 -16.51
C ALA A 134 27.22 -11.70 -16.28
N VAL A 135 25.97 -11.61 -16.71
CA VAL A 135 25.14 -10.42 -16.50
C VAL A 135 24.70 -10.34 -15.04
N VAL A 136 24.31 -11.47 -14.44
CA VAL A 136 23.94 -11.53 -13.01
C VAL A 136 25.12 -11.11 -12.14
N ASP A 137 26.32 -11.64 -12.43
CA ASP A 137 27.56 -11.28 -11.72
C ASP A 137 27.92 -9.79 -11.87
N SER A 138 27.73 -9.21 -13.07
CA SER A 138 27.95 -7.78 -13.31
C SER A 138 26.97 -6.92 -12.49
N LEU A 139 25.68 -7.26 -12.51
CA LEU A 139 24.66 -6.56 -11.72
C LEU A 139 24.95 -6.66 -10.21
N CYS A 140 25.34 -7.82 -9.72
CA CYS A 140 25.70 -8.00 -8.31
C CYS A 140 26.87 -7.11 -7.89
N ARG A 141 27.88 -6.97 -8.73
CA ARG A 141 29.04 -6.10 -8.45
C ARG A 141 28.70 -4.62 -8.56
N GLU A 142 28.00 -4.22 -9.61
CA GLU A 142 27.67 -2.81 -9.87
C GLU A 142 26.70 -2.24 -8.84
N LEU A 143 25.79 -3.08 -8.33
CA LEU A 143 24.77 -2.69 -7.34
C LEU A 143 25.17 -3.05 -5.90
N ASP A 144 26.39 -3.56 -5.68
CA ASP A 144 26.90 -4.03 -4.39
C ASP A 144 25.91 -4.96 -3.63
N LEU A 145 25.29 -5.88 -4.36
CA LEU A 145 24.31 -6.80 -3.79
C LEU A 145 24.92 -7.86 -2.86
N GLY A 146 26.24 -7.98 -2.82
CA GLY A 146 26.96 -8.89 -1.92
C GLY A 146 26.69 -8.63 -0.45
N ALA A 147 26.37 -7.40 -0.08
CA ALA A 147 25.97 -7.01 1.25
C ALA A 147 24.52 -7.46 1.62
N GLU A 148 23.67 -7.70 0.62
CA GLU A 148 22.25 -8.03 0.79
C GLU A 148 21.94 -9.51 0.55
N TRP A 149 22.86 -10.24 -0.09
CA TRP A 149 22.63 -11.60 -0.53
C TRP A 149 23.81 -12.52 -0.23
N VAL A 150 23.50 -13.66 0.40
CA VAL A 150 24.50 -14.71 0.69
C VAL A 150 24.44 -15.76 -0.43
N GLY A 151 25.47 -15.81 -1.26
CA GLY A 151 25.55 -16.75 -2.39
C GLY A 151 26.55 -16.30 -3.44
N LYS A 152 26.76 -17.15 -4.48
CA LYS A 152 27.75 -16.85 -5.54
C LYS A 152 27.34 -15.69 -6.47
N GLY A 153 26.06 -15.24 -6.44
CA GLY A 153 25.58 -14.11 -7.24
C GLY A 153 25.69 -14.29 -8.76
N ASN A 154 25.70 -15.52 -9.27
CA ASN A 154 25.94 -15.81 -10.69
C ASN A 154 24.80 -16.58 -11.39
N ARG A 155 23.70 -16.86 -10.69
CA ARG A 155 22.52 -17.50 -11.29
C ARG A 155 21.29 -16.75 -10.84
N GLU A 156 20.52 -16.19 -11.77
CA GLU A 156 19.37 -15.33 -11.47
C GLU A 156 18.38 -15.99 -10.52
N HIS A 157 17.95 -17.22 -10.78
CA HIS A 157 16.97 -17.94 -9.93
C HIS A 157 17.49 -18.25 -8.51
N LEU A 158 18.80 -18.17 -8.30
CA LEU A 158 19.45 -18.30 -6.99
C LEU A 158 19.90 -16.95 -6.42
N THR A 159 19.64 -15.85 -7.12
CA THR A 159 20.03 -14.49 -6.71
C THR A 159 18.78 -13.63 -6.64
N LEU A 160 18.03 -13.82 -5.56
CA LEU A 160 16.70 -13.22 -5.40
C LEU A 160 16.67 -11.71 -5.66
N PRO A 161 17.67 -10.88 -5.22
CA PRO A 161 17.65 -9.44 -5.52
C PRO A 161 17.66 -9.13 -7.02
N VAL A 162 18.36 -9.91 -7.84
CA VAL A 162 18.41 -9.72 -9.31
C VAL A 162 17.12 -10.22 -9.95
N LEU A 163 16.60 -11.36 -9.49
CA LEU A 163 15.34 -11.93 -9.99
C LEU A 163 14.18 -10.97 -9.76
N THR A 164 14.00 -10.49 -8.52
CA THR A 164 12.90 -9.59 -8.18
C THR A 164 13.05 -8.21 -8.83
N LEU A 165 14.29 -7.74 -9.05
CA LEU A 165 14.53 -6.50 -9.79
C LEU A 165 14.06 -6.63 -11.26
N ARG A 166 14.35 -7.73 -11.92
CA ARG A 166 13.85 -7.95 -13.29
C ARG A 166 12.35 -8.16 -13.34
N GLU A 167 11.78 -8.92 -12.41
CA GLU A 167 10.34 -9.14 -12.32
C GLU A 167 9.58 -7.84 -12.11
N SER A 168 10.01 -7.00 -11.15
CA SER A 168 9.43 -5.70 -10.89
C SER A 168 9.58 -4.74 -12.06
N ALA A 169 10.75 -4.70 -12.72
CA ALA A 169 10.96 -3.90 -13.93
C ALA A 169 10.03 -4.34 -15.09
N THR A 170 9.73 -5.64 -15.17
CA THR A 170 8.77 -6.17 -16.15
C THR A 170 7.34 -5.74 -15.81
N ALA A 171 6.94 -5.86 -14.56
CA ALA A 171 5.61 -5.44 -14.08
C ALA A 171 5.40 -3.92 -14.23
N LEU A 172 6.45 -3.13 -14.03
CA LEU A 172 6.45 -1.68 -14.27
C LEU A 172 6.44 -1.31 -15.77
N GLY A 173 6.56 -2.29 -16.67
CA GLY A 173 6.61 -2.05 -18.11
C GLY A 173 7.91 -1.38 -18.60
N LEU A 174 8.98 -1.42 -17.81
CA LEU A 174 10.30 -0.87 -18.17
C LEU A 174 11.04 -1.81 -19.13
N VAL A 175 10.86 -3.11 -18.95
CA VAL A 175 11.44 -4.16 -19.80
C VAL A 175 10.38 -5.15 -20.25
N ARG A 176 10.65 -5.88 -21.33
CA ARG A 176 9.79 -6.95 -21.82
C ARG A 176 10.59 -8.14 -22.29
N LYS A 177 10.06 -9.35 -22.09
CA LYS A 177 10.58 -10.59 -22.63
C LYS A 177 9.84 -10.94 -23.91
N ALA A 178 10.56 -11.18 -25.00
CA ALA A 178 9.98 -11.64 -26.25
C ALA A 178 11.00 -12.56 -26.97
N ARG A 179 10.54 -13.74 -27.44
CA ARG A 179 11.33 -14.68 -28.25
C ARG A 179 12.71 -15.02 -27.67
N GLY A 180 12.76 -15.31 -26.35
CA GLY A 180 14.01 -15.64 -25.64
C GLY A 180 14.93 -14.45 -25.36
N ARG A 181 14.48 -13.24 -25.63
CA ARG A 181 15.26 -12.01 -25.46
C ARG A 181 14.57 -11.05 -24.49
N LEU A 182 15.34 -10.38 -23.64
CA LEU A 182 14.89 -9.30 -22.79
C LEU A 182 15.26 -7.96 -23.44
N THR A 183 14.32 -7.04 -23.58
CA THR A 183 14.53 -5.74 -24.21
C THR A 183 13.98 -4.63 -23.34
N VAL A 184 14.62 -3.47 -23.34
CA VAL A 184 14.08 -2.25 -22.74
C VAL A 184 12.91 -1.76 -23.59
N THR A 185 11.83 -1.34 -22.96
CA THR A 185 10.65 -0.77 -23.65
C THR A 185 10.91 0.67 -24.09
N LYS A 186 10.02 1.24 -24.93
CA LYS A 186 10.09 2.66 -25.26
C LYS A 186 10.04 3.55 -23.99
N ALA A 187 9.19 3.19 -23.03
CA ALA A 187 9.11 3.88 -21.75
C ALA A 187 10.44 3.78 -20.98
N GLY A 188 11.00 2.56 -20.84
CA GLY A 188 12.28 2.37 -20.16
C GLY A 188 13.41 3.17 -20.79
N LEU A 189 13.51 3.23 -22.13
CA LEU A 189 14.50 4.03 -22.84
C LEU A 189 14.38 5.54 -22.58
N ALA A 190 13.14 6.03 -22.48
CA ALA A 190 12.90 7.46 -22.23
C ALA A 190 13.15 7.88 -20.77
N LEU A 191 13.29 6.92 -19.86
CA LEU A 191 13.37 7.15 -18.41
C LEU A 191 14.73 6.81 -17.80
N VAL A 192 15.61 6.10 -18.55
CA VAL A 192 16.86 5.57 -18.01
C VAL A 192 17.83 6.64 -17.50
N ASP A 193 17.78 7.85 -18.03
CA ASP A 193 18.65 8.95 -17.66
C ASP A 193 17.95 10.08 -16.89
N ASP A 194 16.66 9.90 -16.54
CA ASP A 194 15.87 10.87 -15.79
C ASP A 194 15.29 10.21 -14.51
N PRO A 195 15.99 10.36 -13.36
CA PRO A 195 15.57 9.77 -12.09
C PRO A 195 14.17 10.18 -11.64
N TRP A 196 13.82 11.46 -11.78
CA TRP A 196 12.50 11.97 -11.36
C TRP A 196 11.37 11.40 -12.20
N ARG A 197 11.52 11.43 -13.53
CA ARG A 197 10.52 10.83 -14.41
C ARG A 197 10.41 9.31 -14.23
N LEU A 198 11.50 8.65 -13.88
CA LEU A 198 11.47 7.21 -13.56
C LEU A 198 10.71 6.96 -12.26
N LEU A 199 10.96 7.76 -11.21
CA LEU A 199 10.19 7.66 -9.95
C LEU A 199 8.70 7.95 -10.18
N ASP A 200 8.38 8.96 -10.96
CA ASP A 200 7.01 9.28 -11.36
C ASP A 200 6.33 8.15 -12.13
N HIS A 201 7.06 7.50 -13.02
CA HIS A 201 6.57 6.35 -13.77
C HIS A 201 6.26 5.16 -12.86
N VAL A 202 7.12 4.91 -11.84
CA VAL A 202 6.89 3.89 -10.82
C VAL A 202 5.65 4.24 -10.00
N ARG A 203 5.58 5.45 -9.47
CA ARG A 203 4.44 5.96 -8.69
C ARG A 203 3.11 5.78 -9.43
N ALA A 204 3.05 6.16 -10.70
CA ALA A 204 1.83 6.07 -11.52
C ALA A 204 1.37 4.63 -11.78
N ARG A 205 2.18 3.61 -11.47
CA ARG A 205 1.86 2.19 -11.68
C ARG A 205 1.64 1.40 -10.40
N LEU A 206 2.03 1.96 -9.27
CA LEU A 206 1.79 1.34 -7.98
C LEU A 206 0.38 1.67 -7.46
N PRO A 207 -0.20 0.80 -6.67
CA PRO A 207 0.24 -0.57 -6.38
C PRO A 207 0.06 -1.52 -7.56
N LEU A 208 0.94 -2.51 -7.67
CA LEU A 208 0.89 -3.53 -8.73
C LEU A 208 -0.17 -4.60 -8.44
N GLY A 209 -0.59 -5.28 -9.50
CA GLY A 209 -1.59 -6.34 -9.41
C GLY A 209 -3.01 -5.87 -9.65
N ARG A 210 -3.98 -6.73 -9.35
CA ARG A 210 -5.41 -6.48 -9.50
C ARG A 210 -6.13 -6.83 -8.21
N ASP A 211 -7.30 -6.27 -8.04
CA ASP A 211 -8.22 -6.60 -6.95
C ASP A 211 -7.50 -6.69 -5.58
N PHE A 212 -7.46 -7.85 -4.96
CA PHE A 212 -6.83 -8.05 -3.67
C PHE A 212 -5.32 -7.72 -3.65
N GLU A 213 -4.59 -8.06 -4.70
CA GLU A 213 -3.16 -7.74 -4.80
C GLU A 213 -2.92 -6.23 -4.77
N ARG A 214 -3.82 -5.45 -5.39
CA ARG A 214 -3.77 -4.00 -5.41
C ARG A 214 -4.05 -3.41 -4.03
N ASP A 215 -5.10 -3.89 -3.35
CA ASP A 215 -5.42 -3.45 -1.99
C ASP A 215 -4.29 -3.83 -1.01
N ALA A 216 -3.81 -5.07 -1.07
CA ALA A 216 -2.69 -5.53 -0.26
C ALA A 216 -1.41 -4.71 -0.52
N GLY A 217 -1.12 -4.40 -1.79
CA GLY A 217 0.00 -3.55 -2.18
C GLY A 217 -0.12 -2.14 -1.61
N LEU A 218 -1.31 -1.55 -1.64
CA LEU A 218 -1.58 -0.23 -1.07
C LEU A 218 -1.43 -0.23 0.46
N LEU A 219 -1.97 -1.24 1.15
CA LEU A 219 -1.74 -1.44 2.57
C LEU A 219 -0.25 -1.57 2.88
N GLY A 220 0.50 -2.35 2.08
CA GLY A 220 1.95 -2.48 2.23
C GLY A 220 2.69 -1.15 2.13
N LEU A 221 2.31 -0.28 1.20
CA LEU A 221 2.87 1.07 1.09
C LEU A 221 2.49 1.96 2.27
N LEU A 222 1.23 1.89 2.76
CA LEU A 222 0.79 2.62 3.96
C LEU A 222 1.56 2.18 5.21
N TYR A 223 1.73 0.87 5.43
CA TYR A 223 2.55 0.37 6.54
C TYR A 223 4.00 0.87 6.44
N ALA A 224 4.60 0.79 5.26
CA ALA A 224 5.96 1.30 5.05
C ALA A 224 6.07 2.82 5.28
N ALA A 225 5.10 3.61 4.83
CA ALA A 225 5.01 5.05 5.04
C ALA A 225 4.84 5.42 6.52
N ALA A 226 4.14 4.57 7.29
CA ALA A 226 4.02 4.68 8.75
C ALA A 226 5.27 4.18 9.51
N GLY A 227 6.34 3.78 8.80
CA GLY A 227 7.55 3.23 9.42
C GLY A 227 7.38 1.81 9.99
N LYS A 228 6.36 1.09 9.56
CA LYS A 228 6.04 -0.26 10.02
C LYS A 228 6.39 -1.31 8.96
N ASP A 229 6.62 -2.53 9.40
CA ASP A 229 6.81 -3.68 8.52
C ASP A 229 5.49 -4.46 8.38
N LEU A 230 5.05 -4.68 7.12
CA LEU A 230 3.78 -5.37 6.85
C LEU A 230 3.77 -6.81 7.37
N TRP A 231 4.90 -7.52 7.29
CA TRP A 231 4.97 -8.90 7.76
C TRP A 231 4.82 -9.00 9.29
N GLN A 232 5.43 -8.06 10.02
CA GLN A 232 5.28 -7.99 11.48
C GLN A 232 3.85 -7.56 11.87
N SER A 233 3.22 -6.69 11.07
CA SER A 233 1.86 -6.16 11.27
C SER A 233 0.78 -6.97 10.53
N ARG A 234 1.07 -8.20 10.07
CA ARG A 234 0.17 -8.96 9.20
C ARG A 234 -1.20 -9.26 9.81
N ALA A 235 -1.29 -9.40 11.12
CA ALA A 235 -2.57 -9.62 11.80
C ALA A 235 -3.46 -8.37 11.74
N GLU A 236 -2.89 -7.17 11.96
CA GLU A 236 -3.58 -5.89 11.80
C GLU A 236 -4.00 -5.69 10.34
N ALA A 237 -3.11 -5.95 9.40
CA ALA A 237 -3.39 -5.84 7.96
C ALA A 237 -4.49 -6.82 7.51
N ALA A 238 -4.57 -8.01 8.10
CA ALA A 238 -5.63 -8.97 7.86
C ALA A 238 -6.98 -8.49 8.39
N ALA A 239 -7.02 -7.84 9.56
CA ALA A 239 -8.23 -7.23 10.10
C ALA A 239 -8.75 -6.12 9.16
N ILE A 240 -7.86 -5.24 8.68
CA ILE A 240 -8.21 -4.23 7.68
C ILE A 240 -8.72 -4.90 6.39
N ALA A 241 -8.02 -5.90 5.85
CA ALA A 241 -8.46 -6.59 4.63
C ALA A 241 -9.84 -7.24 4.81
N SER A 242 -10.11 -7.81 5.98
CA SER A 242 -11.42 -8.38 6.31
C SER A 242 -12.53 -7.31 6.33
N SER A 243 -12.26 -6.13 6.90
CA SER A 243 -13.23 -5.02 6.92
C SER A 243 -13.52 -4.45 5.54
N LEU A 244 -12.58 -4.60 4.59
CA LEU A 244 -12.77 -4.26 3.18
C LEU A 244 -13.58 -5.31 2.40
N GLY A 245 -13.97 -6.41 3.05
CA GLY A 245 -14.78 -7.49 2.45
C GLY A 245 -13.98 -8.64 1.86
N TRP A 246 -12.67 -8.72 2.13
CA TRP A 246 -11.86 -9.84 1.68
C TRP A 246 -11.94 -11.03 2.65
N SER A 247 -11.85 -12.24 2.12
CA SER A 247 -11.77 -13.48 2.89
C SER A 247 -10.77 -14.45 2.24
N SER A 248 -10.21 -15.37 3.02
CA SER A 248 -9.31 -16.41 2.53
C SER A 248 -9.44 -17.66 3.38
N SER A 249 -9.56 -18.81 2.76
CA SER A 249 -9.58 -20.13 3.42
C SER A 249 -8.25 -20.47 4.12
N GLY A 250 -7.13 -19.91 3.63
CA GLY A 250 -5.79 -20.09 4.19
C GLY A 250 -5.38 -19.03 5.22
N GLY A 251 -6.28 -18.11 5.59
CA GLY A 251 -6.00 -16.97 6.46
C GLY A 251 -5.56 -15.72 5.70
N LEU A 252 -6.11 -14.57 6.08
CA LEU A 252 -5.79 -13.29 5.43
C LEU A 252 -4.40 -12.75 5.79
N ASP A 253 -3.85 -13.10 6.94
CA ASP A 253 -2.56 -12.61 7.41
C ASP A 253 -1.41 -12.98 6.45
N HIS A 254 -1.35 -14.23 5.99
CA HIS A 254 -0.40 -14.65 4.97
C HIS A 254 -0.77 -14.12 3.58
N ALA A 255 -2.07 -14.14 3.23
CA ALA A 255 -2.55 -13.71 1.93
C ALA A 255 -2.22 -12.23 1.66
N VAL A 256 -2.44 -11.31 2.62
CA VAL A 256 -2.10 -9.88 2.47
C VAL A 256 -0.61 -9.70 2.21
N SER A 257 0.25 -10.32 3.02
CA SER A 257 1.70 -10.17 2.89
C SER A 257 2.22 -10.73 1.56
N TYR A 258 1.69 -11.88 1.12
CA TYR A 258 2.07 -12.49 -0.14
C TYR A 258 1.60 -11.69 -1.35
N SER A 259 0.37 -11.20 -1.33
CA SER A 259 -0.22 -10.42 -2.42
C SER A 259 0.41 -9.02 -2.56
N ALA A 260 0.87 -8.42 -1.45
CA ALA A 260 1.61 -7.16 -1.48
C ALA A 260 3.04 -7.30 -2.04
N ARG A 261 3.57 -8.54 -2.17
CA ARG A 261 4.99 -8.82 -2.43
C ARG A 261 5.54 -8.03 -3.61
N LEU A 262 4.88 -8.04 -4.76
CA LEU A 262 5.41 -7.39 -5.96
C LEU A 262 5.53 -5.88 -5.82
N THR A 263 4.56 -5.24 -5.16
CA THR A 263 4.61 -3.81 -4.81
C THR A 263 5.73 -3.52 -3.82
N LEU A 264 5.90 -4.36 -2.80
CA LEU A 264 6.95 -4.22 -1.80
C LEU A 264 8.34 -4.55 -2.33
N ASP A 265 8.47 -5.44 -3.31
CA ASP A 265 9.73 -5.68 -4.03
C ASP A 265 10.15 -4.40 -4.78
N VAL A 266 9.22 -3.68 -5.44
CA VAL A 266 9.50 -2.37 -6.05
C VAL A 266 10.02 -1.39 -5.01
N LEU A 267 9.30 -1.23 -3.88
CA LEU A 267 9.76 -0.36 -2.79
C LEU A 267 11.14 -0.78 -2.28
N GLY A 268 11.39 -2.08 -2.10
CA GLY A 268 12.69 -2.62 -1.69
C GLY A 268 13.81 -2.30 -2.66
N HIS A 269 13.55 -2.26 -3.97
CA HIS A 269 14.55 -1.85 -4.97
C HIS A 269 14.79 -0.35 -5.00
N LEU A 270 13.81 0.46 -4.59
CA LEU A 270 13.99 1.91 -4.47
C LEU A 270 14.72 2.32 -3.19
N THR A 271 14.66 1.50 -2.13
CA THR A 271 15.19 1.87 -0.81
C THR A 271 16.44 1.07 -0.38
N GLY A 272 16.77 -0.01 -1.07
CA GLY A 272 17.74 -0.98 -0.55
C GLY A 272 17.19 -1.78 0.65
N ARG A 273 17.72 -2.98 0.85
CA ARG A 273 17.23 -3.85 1.96
C ARG A 273 17.80 -3.48 3.33
N ARG A 274 18.89 -2.71 3.37
CA ARG A 274 19.60 -2.36 4.61
C ARG A 274 19.43 -0.91 5.05
N GLU A 275 18.70 -0.10 4.30
CA GLU A 275 18.47 1.29 4.69
C GLU A 275 17.60 1.40 5.94
N SER A 276 17.81 2.47 6.70
CA SER A 276 17.02 2.77 7.90
C SER A 276 15.53 2.93 7.54
N GLN A 277 14.65 2.73 8.50
CA GLN A 277 13.20 2.87 8.32
C GLN A 277 12.81 4.27 7.78
N ALA A 278 13.56 5.33 8.15
CA ALA A 278 13.22 6.70 7.77
C ALA A 278 13.28 6.97 6.25
N PRO A 279 14.36 6.63 5.51
CA PRO A 279 14.36 6.77 4.05
C PRO A 279 13.27 5.92 3.37
N ARG A 280 13.03 4.71 3.87
CA ARG A 280 11.97 3.84 3.35
C ARG A 280 10.59 4.47 3.51
N ALA A 281 10.29 5.07 4.65
CA ALA A 281 9.02 5.74 4.91
C ALA A 281 8.82 6.96 3.98
N ALA A 282 9.86 7.79 3.80
CA ALA A 282 9.79 8.95 2.90
C ALA A 282 9.53 8.54 1.44
N ILE A 283 10.24 7.51 0.94
CA ILE A 283 10.01 7.01 -0.42
C ILE A 283 8.61 6.39 -0.54
N ALA A 284 8.15 5.62 0.47
CA ALA A 284 6.80 5.06 0.45
C ALA A 284 5.74 6.17 0.41
N ARG A 285 5.89 7.26 1.18
CA ARG A 285 5.01 8.44 1.10
C ARG A 285 5.03 9.08 -0.28
N ALA A 286 6.21 9.27 -0.87
CA ALA A 286 6.34 9.82 -2.21
C ALA A 286 5.61 8.97 -3.27
N LEU A 287 5.62 7.64 -3.12
CA LEU A 287 4.88 6.73 -3.99
C LEU A 287 3.37 6.78 -3.79
N LEU A 288 2.92 7.19 -2.59
CA LEU A 288 1.51 7.36 -2.26
C LEU A 288 0.96 8.74 -2.63
N MET A 289 1.79 9.73 -3.02
CA MET A 289 1.29 11.03 -3.49
C MET A 289 0.52 10.87 -4.79
N SER A 290 -0.61 11.57 -4.88
CA SER A 290 -1.31 11.75 -6.16
C SER A 290 -0.45 12.62 -7.08
N LYS A 291 -0.44 12.32 -8.38
CA LYS A 291 -0.14 13.36 -9.36
C LYS A 291 -1.40 14.21 -9.49
N ALA A 292 -1.28 15.48 -9.28
CA ALA A 292 -2.27 16.44 -9.77
C ALA A 292 -2.20 16.37 -11.31
N THR A 293 -2.84 15.39 -11.93
CA THR A 293 -3.33 15.35 -13.32
C THR A 293 -3.53 13.91 -13.82
N ASP A 294 -4.74 13.65 -14.31
CA ASP A 294 -5.08 12.67 -15.34
C ASP A 294 -4.91 11.16 -15.07
N LEU A 295 -5.62 10.66 -14.07
CA LEU A 295 -6.19 9.31 -14.19
C LEU A 295 -7.71 9.43 -14.11
N PRO A 296 -8.46 9.16 -15.20
CA PRO A 296 -9.89 8.98 -15.11
C PRO A 296 -10.14 7.77 -14.23
N LEU A 297 -10.67 7.99 -13.03
CA LEU A 297 -11.28 6.95 -12.23
C LEU A 297 -12.53 6.51 -13.01
N GLU A 298 -12.47 5.36 -13.65
CA GLU A 298 -13.70 4.67 -14.00
C GLU A 298 -14.43 4.38 -12.67
N PRO A 299 -15.68 4.88 -12.48
CA PRO A 299 -16.43 4.57 -11.30
C PRO A 299 -16.66 3.06 -11.27
N ARG A 300 -16.06 2.38 -10.30
CA ARG A 300 -16.36 0.97 -10.03
C ARG A 300 -17.80 0.89 -9.54
N THR A 301 -18.70 0.48 -10.42
CA THR A 301 -20.10 0.19 -10.12
C THR A 301 -20.32 -1.17 -9.44
N ASP A 302 -19.27 -1.99 -9.32
CA ASP A 302 -19.36 -3.31 -8.73
C ASP A 302 -18.62 -3.37 -7.40
N LEU A 303 -19.38 -3.39 -6.32
CA LEU A 303 -18.87 -3.82 -5.01
C LEU A 303 -18.30 -5.24 -5.16
N PRO A 304 -17.07 -5.53 -4.77
CA PRO A 304 -16.52 -6.85 -4.87
C PRO A 304 -17.39 -7.82 -4.05
N ARG A 305 -17.86 -8.87 -4.69
CA ARG A 305 -18.37 -10.03 -3.97
C ARG A 305 -17.18 -10.61 -3.18
N PRO A 306 -17.41 -11.21 -1.99
CA PRO A 306 -16.36 -11.90 -1.28
C PRO A 306 -15.70 -12.88 -2.25
N VAL A 307 -14.41 -12.67 -2.52
CA VAL A 307 -13.61 -13.57 -3.35
C VAL A 307 -12.93 -14.52 -2.40
N ASP A 308 -13.29 -15.79 -2.51
CA ASP A 308 -12.58 -16.84 -1.79
C ASP A 308 -11.22 -17.05 -2.49
N LEU A 309 -10.16 -16.68 -1.79
CA LEU A 309 -8.78 -16.86 -2.28
C LEU A 309 -8.34 -18.30 -2.00
N THR A 310 -8.91 -19.29 -2.76
CA THR A 310 -8.48 -20.68 -2.74
C THR A 310 -7.22 -20.92 -3.54
#